data_c8e000a733665fbec74dba8953cf7985
#
_entry.id   c8e000a733665fbec74dba8953cf7985
#
_cell.length_a   1.000
_cell.length_b   1.000
_cell.length_c   1.000
_cell.angle_alpha   90.00
_cell.angle_beta   90.00
_cell.angle_gamma   90.00
#
_symmetry.space_group_name_H-M   'P 1'
#
loop_
_entity.id
_entity.type
_entity.pdbx_description
1 polymer ?
#
loop_
_entity_poly.entity_id
_entity_poly.type
_entity_poly.pdbx_seq_one_letter_code
_entity_poly.pdbx_strand_id
1 'polypeptide(L)'
;DKSMGDMKMDKSMGDMKMDKSMGEKTWLPNTYWMPPMNNVWSFNDFYQLFVMWAIMMIAMMSPSIVGSVLMYAKVNKAKIEQGLQYTPTFIFYFGYLIAWVIYSLVISIIQYPLQLEALMNPMLASVSQTLSAIVLIIAGIYQFTPYKNACLDKCRSPLSLIMAQWQDGPLGALKMGLSNGFYCVFCCWFLMAILLVAGVMNMTFVVILTLFVLLEKLLPVPDSMESLYFKVITIVPGILLIAWGVSFLI
;
A
#
# COMPACT_ATOMS: atom_id res chain seq x y z
N ASP A 1 -46.23 54.72 21.78
CA ASP A 1 -46.80 53.59 22.58
C ASP A 1 -46.59 52.30 21.84
N LYS A 2 -45.55 51.61 22.17
CA LYS A 2 -45.37 50.16 22.26
C LYS A 2 -43.90 49.78 22.06
N SER A 3 -43.31 49.61 23.18
CA SER A 3 -42.16 48.75 23.49
C SER A 3 -41.87 47.70 22.45
N MET A 4 -40.70 47.83 21.81
CA MET A 4 -40.03 46.79 21.05
C MET A 4 -39.00 46.16 22.00
N GLY A 5 -39.26 44.91 22.43
CA GLY A 5 -38.44 44.15 23.32
C GLY A 5 -37.11 43.78 22.71
N ASP A 6 -36.04 44.11 23.39
CA ASP A 6 -34.64 43.68 23.11
C ASP A 6 -34.56 42.14 23.23
N MET A 7 -34.38 41.47 22.12
CA MET A 7 -34.01 40.06 22.05
C MET A 7 -32.49 39.97 22.24
N LYS A 8 -32.06 39.76 23.49
CA LYS A 8 -30.69 39.40 23.84
C LYS A 8 -30.35 38.08 23.17
N MET A 9 -29.49 38.13 22.12
CA MET A 9 -28.81 36.96 21.64
C MET A 9 -27.85 36.46 22.73
N ASP A 10 -28.16 35.34 23.29
CA ASP A 10 -27.33 34.62 24.25
C ASP A 10 -26.06 34.11 23.56
N LYS A 11 -24.92 34.75 23.84
CA LYS A 11 -23.58 34.33 23.44
C LYS A 11 -23.13 33.19 24.33
N SER A 12 -23.70 32.01 24.17
CA SER A 12 -23.17 30.76 24.72
C SER A 12 -22.69 29.87 23.62
N MET A 13 -21.71 30.31 22.86
CA MET A 13 -20.78 29.39 22.20
C MET A 13 -19.61 29.21 23.16
N GLY A 14 -19.73 28.18 23.98
CA GLY A 14 -18.68 27.77 24.90
C GLY A 14 -17.36 27.55 24.19
N ASP A 15 -16.35 28.27 24.66
CA ASP A 15 -14.95 27.97 24.40
C ASP A 15 -14.67 26.49 24.70
N MET A 16 -14.65 25.66 23.68
CA MET A 16 -14.09 24.34 23.76
C MET A 16 -12.58 24.50 23.91
N LYS A 17 -12.12 24.69 25.15
CA LYS A 17 -10.70 24.62 25.50
C LYS A 17 -10.21 23.25 25.09
N MET A 18 -9.52 23.19 23.95
CA MET A 18 -8.67 22.06 23.61
C MET A 18 -7.65 21.90 24.72
N ASP A 19 -7.82 20.83 25.48
CA ASP A 19 -6.91 20.45 26.56
C ASP A 19 -5.52 20.17 25.96
N LYS A 20 -4.58 21.07 26.26
CA LYS A 20 -3.17 21.00 25.86
C LYS A 20 -2.38 19.93 26.62
N SER A 21 -3.03 19.04 27.36
CA SER A 21 -2.36 18.09 28.24
C SER A 21 -2.06 16.72 27.62
N MET A 22 -2.31 16.49 26.31
CA MET A 22 -1.90 15.25 25.65
C MET A 22 -0.54 15.36 24.94
N GLY A 23 0.42 15.96 25.59
CA GLY A 23 1.83 15.92 25.20
C GLY A 23 2.59 14.73 25.78
N GLU A 24 1.97 13.57 25.90
CA GLU A 24 2.67 12.38 26.36
C GLU A 24 3.43 11.76 25.19
N LYS A 25 4.75 11.74 25.33
CA LYS A 25 5.71 11.12 24.38
C LYS A 25 5.50 9.61 24.34
N THR A 26 4.45 9.16 23.68
CA THR A 26 4.32 7.76 23.33
C THR A 26 5.09 7.52 22.02
N TRP A 27 6.08 6.63 22.07
CA TRP A 27 6.87 6.20 20.90
C TRP A 27 6.03 5.41 19.87
N LEU A 28 4.79 5.04 20.23
CA LEU A 28 3.79 4.50 19.33
C LEU A 28 3.07 5.65 18.62
N PRO A 29 2.86 5.57 17.30
CA PRO A 29 2.02 6.53 16.61
C PRO A 29 0.65 6.55 17.29
N ASN A 30 0.17 7.74 17.63
CA ASN A 30 -1.15 7.90 18.23
C ASN A 30 -2.17 7.20 17.33
N THR A 31 -2.93 6.26 17.89
CA THR A 31 -3.94 5.46 17.18
C THR A 31 -5.00 6.34 16.47
N TYR A 32 -5.05 7.62 16.82
CA TYR A 32 -5.97 8.62 16.28
C TYR A 32 -5.23 9.81 15.62
N TRP A 33 -4.00 9.59 15.10
CA TRP A 33 -3.34 10.68 14.39
C TRP A 33 -4.19 11.08 13.16
N MET A 34 -4.54 12.36 13.12
CA MET A 34 -5.15 12.99 11.95
C MET A 34 -4.14 13.95 11.34
N PRO A 35 -4.03 14.00 10.02
CA PRO A 35 -3.18 14.96 9.36
C PRO A 35 -3.60 16.38 9.76
N PRO A 36 -2.64 17.30 9.97
CA PRO A 36 -2.96 18.68 10.33
C PRO A 36 -3.80 19.34 9.23
N MET A 37 -4.89 20.01 9.62
CA MET A 37 -5.75 20.76 8.69
C MET A 37 -5.09 22.06 8.19
N ASN A 38 -4.01 22.48 8.82
CA ASN A 38 -3.25 23.67 8.45
C ASN A 38 -2.08 23.29 7.56
N ASN A 39 -1.70 24.16 6.63
CA ASN A 39 -0.56 23.95 5.72
C ASN A 39 0.81 23.90 6.43
N VAL A 40 0.85 23.86 7.76
CA VAL A 40 2.07 23.78 8.55
C VAL A 40 2.32 22.32 8.93
N TRP A 41 3.00 21.60 8.04
CA TRP A 41 3.44 20.23 8.29
C TRP A 41 4.79 20.21 8.98
N SER A 42 4.88 19.48 10.09
CA SER A 42 6.09 19.25 10.84
C SER A 42 6.78 17.96 10.35
N PHE A 43 8.08 17.83 10.64
CA PHE A 43 8.80 16.55 10.44
C PHE A 43 8.13 15.38 11.16
N ASN A 44 7.51 15.62 12.31
CA ASN A 44 6.76 14.61 13.04
C ASN A 44 5.53 14.11 12.25
N ASP A 45 4.86 14.98 11.51
CA ASP A 45 3.70 14.59 10.68
C ASP A 45 4.15 13.74 9.49
N PHE A 46 5.28 14.07 8.88
CA PHE A 46 5.88 13.22 7.84
C PHE A 46 6.25 11.83 8.39
N TYR A 47 6.86 11.78 9.57
CA TYR A 47 7.19 10.49 10.21
C TYR A 47 5.93 9.66 10.49
N GLN A 48 4.87 10.26 10.99
CA GLN A 48 3.59 9.58 11.24
C GLN A 48 2.95 9.07 9.94
N LEU A 49 2.98 9.89 8.89
CA LEU A 49 2.52 9.50 7.56
C LEU A 49 3.29 8.28 7.04
N PHE A 50 4.62 8.32 7.13
CA PHE A 50 5.47 7.20 6.73
C PHE A 50 5.18 5.93 7.52
N VAL A 51 5.07 6.01 8.86
CA VAL A 51 4.77 4.86 9.71
C VAL A 51 3.40 4.27 9.38
N MET A 52 2.40 5.12 9.15
CA MET A 52 1.06 4.70 8.73
C MET A 52 1.13 3.90 7.40
N TRP A 53 1.82 4.43 6.38
CA TRP A 53 2.02 3.73 5.12
C TRP A 53 2.76 2.41 5.31
N ALA A 54 3.83 2.39 6.12
CA ALA A 54 4.62 1.18 6.35
C ALA A 54 3.79 0.08 7.01
N ILE A 55 3.05 0.39 8.08
CA ILE A 55 2.20 -0.59 8.77
C ILE A 55 1.12 -1.11 7.83
N MET A 56 0.45 -0.23 7.09
CA MET A 56 -0.59 -0.61 6.15
C MET A 56 -0.05 -1.51 5.04
N MET A 57 1.07 -1.17 4.40
CA MET A 57 1.67 -1.98 3.35
C MET A 57 2.13 -3.34 3.87
N ILE A 58 2.72 -3.41 5.06
CA ILE A 58 3.09 -4.67 5.70
C ILE A 58 1.84 -5.53 5.94
N ALA A 59 0.77 -4.96 6.49
CA ALA A 59 -0.46 -5.70 6.78
C ALA A 59 -1.12 -6.25 5.50
N MET A 60 -1.22 -5.42 4.44
CA MET A 60 -1.84 -5.80 3.17
C MET A 60 -1.03 -6.85 2.41
N MET A 61 0.31 -6.77 2.47
CA MET A 61 1.19 -7.59 1.63
C MET A 61 1.74 -8.84 2.32
N SER A 62 1.66 -8.92 3.65
CA SER A 62 2.09 -10.12 4.39
C SER A 62 1.36 -11.40 3.96
N PRO A 63 0.04 -11.42 3.71
CA PRO A 63 -0.63 -12.62 3.24
C PRO A 63 -0.12 -13.09 1.86
N SER A 64 0.28 -12.16 1.00
CA SER A 64 0.69 -12.48 -0.37
C SER A 64 2.06 -13.18 -0.47
N ILE A 65 2.92 -13.07 0.55
CA ILE A 65 4.24 -13.72 0.54
C ILE A 65 4.24 -15.12 1.19
N VAL A 66 3.18 -15.53 1.86
CA VAL A 66 3.13 -16.79 2.62
C VAL A 66 3.58 -17.99 1.76
N GLY A 67 3.13 -18.07 0.51
CA GLY A 67 3.55 -19.11 -0.43
C GLY A 67 5.07 -19.14 -0.66
N SER A 68 5.69 -17.97 -0.87
CA SER A 68 7.14 -17.86 -1.07
C SER A 68 7.93 -18.22 0.19
N VAL A 69 7.46 -17.81 1.37
CA VAL A 69 8.08 -18.12 2.66
C VAL A 69 8.04 -19.63 2.94
N LEU A 70 6.89 -20.27 2.71
CA LEU A 70 6.74 -21.72 2.88
C LEU A 70 7.62 -22.49 1.90
N MET A 71 7.71 -22.03 0.65
CA MET A 71 8.55 -22.66 -0.35
C MET A 71 10.04 -22.52 0.00
N TYR A 72 10.47 -21.31 0.42
CA TYR A 72 11.82 -21.08 0.93
C TYR A 72 12.14 -22.00 2.11
N ALA A 73 11.22 -22.15 3.07
CA ALA A 73 11.41 -23.01 4.23
C ALA A 73 11.58 -24.49 3.82
N LYS A 74 10.81 -24.97 2.83
CA LYS A 74 10.95 -26.36 2.31
C LYS A 74 12.30 -26.58 1.64
N VAL A 75 12.72 -25.67 0.77
CA VAL A 75 14.03 -25.75 0.08
C VAL A 75 15.17 -25.69 1.09
N ASN A 76 15.08 -24.77 2.05
CA ASN A 76 16.09 -24.62 3.10
C ASN A 76 16.22 -25.90 3.96
N LYS A 77 15.09 -26.53 4.32
CA LYS A 77 15.10 -27.79 5.05
C LYS A 77 15.79 -28.93 4.25
N ALA A 78 15.47 -29.07 2.97
CA ALA A 78 16.10 -30.06 2.11
C ALA A 78 17.62 -29.86 1.97
N LYS A 79 18.07 -28.60 1.99
CA LYS A 79 19.51 -28.25 1.95
C LYS A 79 20.24 -28.52 3.26
N ILE A 80 19.59 -28.34 4.41
CA ILE A 80 20.13 -28.72 5.71
C ILE A 80 20.39 -30.24 5.77
N GLU A 81 19.48 -31.05 5.24
CA GLU A 81 19.64 -32.50 5.15
C GLU A 81 20.83 -32.91 4.28
N GLN A 82 21.28 -32.03 3.39
CA GLN A 82 22.50 -32.16 2.56
C GLN A 82 23.78 -31.59 3.23
N GLY A 83 23.69 -31.16 4.49
CA GLY A 83 24.85 -30.65 5.25
C GLY A 83 25.18 -29.17 5.07
N LEU A 84 24.28 -28.40 4.44
CA LEU A 84 24.43 -26.94 4.28
C LEU A 84 23.99 -26.18 5.52
N GLN A 85 24.49 -24.94 5.67
CA GLN A 85 24.19 -24.10 6.83
C GLN A 85 22.72 -23.76 6.96
N TYR A 86 22.19 -23.88 8.16
CA TYR A 86 20.84 -23.38 8.50
C TYR A 86 20.76 -21.88 8.38
N THR A 87 19.77 -21.42 7.61
CA THR A 87 19.46 -20.00 7.55
C THR A 87 18.01 -19.77 8.02
N PRO A 88 17.78 -18.94 9.04
CA PRO A 88 16.43 -18.67 9.54
C PRO A 88 15.52 -18.07 8.46
N THR A 89 14.35 -18.64 8.25
CA THR A 89 13.38 -18.23 7.23
C THR A 89 12.87 -16.79 7.43
N PHE A 90 12.88 -16.29 8.68
CA PHE A 90 12.45 -14.92 8.95
C PHE A 90 13.37 -13.88 8.29
N ILE A 91 14.64 -14.19 8.01
CA ILE A 91 15.56 -13.27 7.31
C ILE A 91 15.07 -13.05 5.87
N PHE A 92 14.60 -14.10 5.19
CA PHE A 92 13.97 -13.97 3.88
C PHE A 92 12.71 -13.08 3.95
N TYR A 93 11.83 -13.31 4.94
CA TYR A 93 10.66 -12.48 5.15
C TYR A 93 11.02 -11.02 5.44
N PHE A 94 12.03 -10.80 6.26
CA PHE A 94 12.50 -9.45 6.59
C PHE A 94 13.04 -8.70 5.35
N GLY A 95 13.78 -9.39 4.47
CA GLY A 95 14.20 -8.84 3.17
C GLY A 95 13.02 -8.36 2.33
N TYR A 96 11.93 -9.12 2.29
CA TYR A 96 10.70 -8.71 1.62
C TYR A 96 10.06 -7.46 2.23
N LEU A 97 10.01 -7.39 3.56
CA LEU A 97 9.45 -6.22 4.25
C LEU A 97 10.25 -4.94 3.96
N ILE A 98 11.57 -5.03 3.85
CA ILE A 98 12.42 -3.88 3.48
C ILE A 98 11.97 -3.26 2.15
N ALA A 99 11.65 -4.06 1.14
CA ALA A 99 11.17 -3.54 -0.14
C ALA A 99 9.87 -2.73 0.02
N TRP A 100 8.94 -3.17 0.88
CA TRP A 100 7.69 -2.45 1.16
C TRP A 100 7.89 -1.20 2.02
N VAL A 101 8.84 -1.23 2.93
CA VAL A 101 9.23 -0.04 3.71
C VAL A 101 9.84 1.02 2.79
N ILE A 102 10.67 0.61 1.82
CA ILE A 102 11.22 1.53 0.80
C ILE A 102 10.08 2.13 -0.04
N TYR A 103 9.12 1.30 -0.50
CA TYR A 103 7.95 1.81 -1.20
C TYR A 103 7.15 2.80 -0.36
N SER A 104 6.91 2.50 0.92
CA SER A 104 6.21 3.37 1.85
C SER A 104 6.90 4.71 2.03
N LEU A 105 8.23 4.73 2.04
CA LEU A 105 9.00 5.96 2.09
C LEU A 105 8.81 6.78 0.80
N VAL A 106 8.90 6.15 -0.36
CA VAL A 106 8.73 6.82 -1.66
C VAL A 106 7.35 7.43 -1.78
N ILE A 107 6.28 6.68 -1.45
CA ILE A 107 4.91 7.19 -1.55
C ILE A 107 4.65 8.32 -0.54
N SER A 108 5.24 8.27 0.66
CA SER A 108 5.14 9.34 1.66
C SER A 108 5.83 10.63 1.18
N ILE A 109 6.99 10.51 0.51
CA ILE A 109 7.68 11.66 -0.09
C ILE A 109 6.84 12.28 -1.21
N ILE A 110 6.15 11.47 -2.01
CA ILE A 110 5.26 11.95 -3.08
C ILE A 110 4.00 12.60 -2.47
N GLN A 111 3.43 12.02 -1.45
CA GLN A 111 2.20 12.49 -0.82
C GLN A 111 2.41 13.78 -0.02
N TYR A 112 3.57 13.97 0.59
CA TYR A 112 3.86 15.14 1.41
C TYR A 112 3.63 16.49 0.68
N PRO A 113 4.20 16.77 -0.51
CA PRO A 113 3.91 17.99 -1.24
C PRO A 113 2.45 18.09 -1.70
N LEU A 114 1.78 16.98 -2.01
CA LEU A 114 0.36 17.00 -2.37
C LEU A 114 -0.53 17.46 -1.22
N GLN A 115 -0.13 17.19 0.02
CA GLN A 115 -0.80 17.69 1.22
C GLN A 115 -0.56 19.20 1.41
N LEU A 116 0.67 19.68 1.17
CA LEU A 116 1.02 21.10 1.28
C LEU A 116 0.23 21.96 0.29
N GLU A 117 0.00 21.47 -0.92
CA GLU A 117 -0.80 22.15 -1.96
C GLU A 117 -2.31 21.99 -1.74
N ALA A 118 -2.75 21.45 -0.60
CA ALA A 118 -4.16 21.18 -0.26
C ALA A 118 -4.92 20.38 -1.32
N LEU A 119 -4.21 19.54 -2.08
CA LEU A 119 -4.80 18.64 -3.08
C LEU A 119 -5.40 17.38 -2.47
N MET A 120 -5.25 17.19 -1.16
CA MET A 120 -5.77 16.06 -0.41
C MET A 120 -6.61 16.53 0.79
N ASN A 121 -7.65 15.76 1.11
CA ASN A 121 -8.53 16.01 2.25
C ASN A 121 -7.95 15.41 3.55
N PRO A 122 -8.56 15.70 4.74
CA PRO A 122 -8.10 15.11 6.01
C PRO A 122 -8.14 13.58 6.06
N MET A 123 -8.90 12.94 5.16
CA MET A 123 -8.91 11.47 5.03
C MET A 123 -7.79 10.94 4.14
N LEU A 124 -6.82 11.79 3.74
CA LEU A 124 -5.71 11.47 2.86
C LEU A 124 -6.14 10.95 1.49
N ALA A 125 -7.29 11.42 1.01
CA ALA A 125 -7.79 11.16 -0.33
C ALA A 125 -7.60 12.41 -1.21
N SER A 126 -7.37 12.20 -2.51
CA SER A 126 -7.27 13.29 -3.47
C SER A 126 -8.59 14.06 -3.57
N VAL A 127 -8.53 15.37 -3.45
CA VAL A 127 -9.64 16.28 -3.71
C VAL A 127 -9.64 16.74 -5.16
N SER A 128 -8.48 16.72 -5.80
CA SER A 128 -8.32 17.11 -7.21
C SER A 128 -8.86 16.01 -8.13
N GLN A 129 -9.92 16.33 -8.89
CA GLN A 129 -10.46 15.43 -9.92
C GLN A 129 -9.40 15.06 -10.96
N THR A 130 -8.60 16.03 -11.40
CA THR A 130 -7.53 15.80 -12.38
C THR A 130 -6.46 14.83 -11.85
N LEU A 131 -6.02 15.00 -10.59
CA LEU A 131 -5.05 14.09 -9.99
C LEU A 131 -5.62 12.67 -9.88
N SER A 132 -6.89 12.56 -9.45
CA SER A 132 -7.58 11.28 -9.35
C SER A 132 -7.69 10.58 -10.70
N ALA A 133 -8.08 11.32 -11.73
CA ALA A 133 -8.16 10.81 -13.10
C ALA A 133 -6.80 10.30 -13.59
N ILE A 134 -5.75 11.08 -13.43
CA ILE A 134 -4.39 10.72 -13.88
C ILE A 134 -3.93 9.43 -13.20
N VAL A 135 -4.05 9.33 -11.87
CA VAL A 135 -3.62 8.14 -11.12
C VAL A 135 -4.39 6.89 -11.56
N LEU A 136 -5.72 6.99 -11.70
CA LEU A 136 -6.58 5.87 -12.10
C LEU A 136 -6.32 5.42 -13.53
N ILE A 137 -6.17 6.37 -14.47
CA ILE A 137 -5.88 6.04 -15.87
C ILE A 137 -4.52 5.38 -16.00
N ILE A 138 -3.47 5.91 -15.34
CA ILE A 138 -2.14 5.32 -15.36
C ILE A 138 -2.16 3.92 -14.73
N ALA A 139 -2.84 3.73 -13.59
CA ALA A 139 -2.98 2.43 -12.95
C ALA A 139 -3.70 1.43 -13.87
N GLY A 140 -4.75 1.88 -14.56
CA GLY A 140 -5.48 1.06 -15.53
C GLY A 140 -4.63 0.68 -16.73
N ILE A 141 -3.87 1.62 -17.32
CA ILE A 141 -2.94 1.35 -18.44
C ILE A 141 -1.85 0.37 -18.00
N TYR A 142 -1.29 0.58 -16.79
CA TYR A 142 -0.25 -0.30 -16.26
C TYR A 142 -0.74 -1.75 -16.12
N GLN A 143 -2.03 -1.97 -15.88
CA GLN A 143 -2.64 -3.29 -15.78
C GLN A 143 -2.44 -4.13 -17.06
N PHE A 144 -2.39 -3.48 -18.22
CA PHE A 144 -2.20 -4.13 -19.52
C PHE A 144 -0.71 -4.31 -19.93
N THR A 145 0.22 -3.74 -19.17
CA THR A 145 1.63 -3.77 -19.57
C THR A 145 2.23 -5.17 -19.43
N PRO A 146 3.07 -5.59 -20.39
CA PRO A 146 3.79 -6.86 -20.29
C PRO A 146 4.75 -6.90 -19.10
N TYR A 147 5.22 -5.75 -18.63
CA TYR A 147 6.08 -5.65 -17.44
C TYR A 147 5.38 -6.12 -16.17
N LYS A 148 4.11 -5.70 -15.98
CA LYS A 148 3.31 -6.19 -14.86
C LYS A 148 3.17 -7.71 -14.90
N ASN A 149 2.83 -8.26 -16.07
CA ASN A 149 2.62 -9.70 -16.24
C ASN A 149 3.92 -10.47 -15.96
N ALA A 150 5.05 -10.04 -16.50
CA ALA A 150 6.34 -10.67 -16.24
C ALA A 150 6.75 -10.63 -14.75
N CYS A 151 6.42 -9.56 -14.03
CA CYS A 151 6.63 -9.49 -12.58
C CYS A 151 5.67 -10.39 -11.82
N LEU A 152 4.40 -10.42 -12.24
CA LEU A 152 3.37 -11.23 -11.61
C LEU A 152 3.65 -12.74 -11.75
N ASP A 153 4.13 -13.18 -12.91
CA ASP A 153 4.52 -14.58 -13.15
C ASP A 153 5.65 -15.02 -12.20
N LYS A 154 6.62 -14.14 -11.95
CA LYS A 154 7.66 -14.40 -10.94
C LYS A 154 7.11 -14.48 -9.52
N CYS A 155 6.11 -13.67 -9.19
CA CYS A 155 5.44 -13.72 -7.89
C CYS A 155 4.58 -14.98 -7.72
N ARG A 156 3.98 -15.49 -8.83
CA ARG A 156 3.16 -16.72 -8.84
C ARG A 156 4.01 -17.99 -8.81
N SER A 157 5.24 -17.94 -9.32
CA SER A 157 6.18 -19.06 -9.39
C SER A 157 7.37 -18.87 -8.44
N PRO A 158 7.16 -18.86 -7.12
CA PRO A 158 8.22 -18.54 -6.16
C PRO A 158 9.35 -19.57 -6.18
N LEU A 159 9.05 -20.83 -6.51
CA LEU A 159 10.06 -21.88 -6.57
C LEU A 159 11.11 -21.60 -7.64
N SER A 160 10.69 -21.24 -8.85
CA SER A 160 11.62 -20.93 -9.95
C SER A 160 12.51 -19.72 -9.62
N LEU A 161 11.93 -18.71 -8.99
CA LEU A 161 12.67 -17.52 -8.56
C LEU A 161 13.71 -17.84 -7.46
N ILE A 162 13.29 -18.59 -6.44
CA ILE A 162 14.16 -19.01 -5.32
C ILE A 162 15.29 -19.89 -5.82
N MET A 163 14.99 -20.89 -6.66
CA MET A 163 16.00 -21.81 -7.18
C MET A 163 17.00 -21.12 -8.12
N ALA A 164 16.54 -20.19 -8.97
CA ALA A 164 17.41 -19.46 -9.89
C ALA A 164 18.37 -18.46 -9.18
N GLN A 165 17.96 -17.94 -8.02
CA GLN A 165 18.72 -16.94 -7.28
C GLN A 165 19.25 -17.45 -5.94
N TRP A 166 19.30 -18.79 -5.76
CA TRP A 166 19.71 -19.37 -4.49
C TRP A 166 21.11 -18.90 -4.07
N GLN A 167 21.19 -18.35 -2.87
CA GLN A 167 22.44 -17.96 -2.21
C GLN A 167 22.41 -18.46 -0.78
N ASP A 168 23.49 -19.12 -0.35
CA ASP A 168 23.59 -19.66 1.01
C ASP A 168 23.92 -18.55 2.02
N GLY A 169 23.53 -18.79 3.26
CA GLY A 169 23.77 -17.89 4.38
C GLY A 169 22.72 -16.76 4.56
N PRO A 170 22.83 -16.02 5.66
CA PRO A 170 21.82 -15.04 6.04
C PRO A 170 21.73 -13.84 5.06
N LEU A 171 22.86 -13.41 4.52
CA LEU A 171 22.89 -12.34 3.50
C LEU A 171 22.25 -12.80 2.19
N GLY A 172 22.44 -14.07 1.81
CA GLY A 172 21.78 -14.66 0.64
C GLY A 172 20.27 -14.71 0.83
N ALA A 173 19.79 -15.14 1.98
CA ALA A 173 18.37 -15.15 2.33
C ALA A 173 17.75 -13.73 2.28
N LEU A 174 18.45 -12.74 2.85
CA LEU A 174 18.01 -11.35 2.84
C LEU A 174 17.89 -10.81 1.40
N LYS A 175 18.91 -11.07 0.57
CA LYS A 175 18.93 -10.62 -0.84
C LYS A 175 17.83 -11.28 -1.65
N MET A 176 17.60 -12.59 -1.47
CA MET A 176 16.50 -13.30 -2.12
C MET A 176 15.13 -12.76 -1.68
N GLY A 177 14.95 -12.49 -0.38
CA GLY A 177 13.74 -11.87 0.16
C GLY A 177 13.50 -10.48 -0.41
N LEU A 178 14.55 -9.65 -0.47
CA LEU A 178 14.51 -8.31 -1.04
C LEU A 178 14.16 -8.34 -2.55
N SER A 179 14.79 -9.24 -3.30
CA SER A 179 14.49 -9.45 -4.73
C SER A 179 13.01 -9.84 -4.95
N ASN A 180 12.51 -10.80 -4.16
CA ASN A 180 11.10 -11.19 -4.21
C ASN A 180 10.17 -10.03 -3.83
N GLY A 181 10.56 -9.21 -2.85
CA GLY A 181 9.85 -7.99 -2.47
C GLY A 181 9.78 -6.97 -3.60
N PHE A 182 10.88 -6.72 -4.29
CA PHE A 182 10.88 -5.80 -5.44
C PHE A 182 9.98 -6.29 -6.58
N TYR A 183 10.02 -7.57 -6.94
CA TYR A 183 9.06 -8.09 -7.94
C TYR A 183 7.61 -7.88 -7.50
N CYS A 184 7.33 -8.09 -6.21
CA CYS A 184 6.01 -7.86 -5.65
C CYS A 184 5.61 -6.36 -5.70
N VAL A 185 6.50 -5.45 -5.34
CA VAL A 185 6.30 -4.00 -5.48
C VAL A 185 6.02 -3.65 -6.94
N PHE A 186 6.88 -4.06 -7.87
CA PHE A 186 6.71 -3.73 -9.29
C PHE A 186 5.41 -4.27 -9.89
N CYS A 187 4.90 -5.41 -9.45
CA CYS A 187 3.63 -5.92 -10.00
C CYS A 187 2.40 -5.15 -9.52
N CYS A 188 2.44 -4.48 -8.35
CA CYS A 188 1.25 -3.88 -7.76
C CYS A 188 1.40 -2.42 -7.29
N TRP A 189 2.54 -1.75 -7.52
CA TRP A 189 2.79 -0.40 -7.03
C TRP A 189 1.75 0.65 -7.47
N PHE A 190 1.29 0.59 -8.72
CA PHE A 190 0.23 1.48 -9.19
C PHE A 190 -1.13 1.17 -8.55
N LEU A 191 -1.43 -0.11 -8.30
CA LEU A 191 -2.63 -0.48 -7.56
C LEU A 191 -2.62 0.08 -6.14
N MET A 192 -1.44 0.05 -5.50
CA MET A 192 -1.29 0.67 -4.18
C MET A 192 -1.37 2.20 -4.24
N ALA A 193 -0.92 2.83 -5.33
CA ALA A 193 -1.06 4.27 -5.53
C ALA A 193 -2.53 4.72 -5.67
N ILE A 194 -3.47 3.84 -6.02
CA ILE A 194 -4.91 4.15 -6.05
C ILE A 194 -5.42 4.56 -4.65
N LEU A 195 -4.76 4.12 -3.58
CA LEU A 195 -5.10 4.54 -2.23
C LEU A 195 -4.94 6.07 -2.01
N LEU A 196 -4.11 6.75 -2.80
CA LEU A 196 -4.03 8.21 -2.80
C LEU A 196 -5.34 8.86 -3.30
N VAL A 197 -6.08 8.17 -4.15
CA VAL A 197 -7.37 8.64 -4.69
C VAL A 197 -8.52 8.27 -3.75
N ALA A 198 -8.57 7.00 -3.36
CA ALA A 198 -9.66 6.45 -2.53
C ALA A 198 -9.59 6.90 -1.06
N GLY A 199 -8.41 7.38 -0.63
CA GLY A 199 -8.11 7.70 0.76
C GLY A 199 -7.56 6.51 1.53
N VAL A 200 -6.39 6.72 2.10
CA VAL A 200 -5.67 5.69 2.88
C VAL A 200 -6.46 5.24 4.11
N MET A 201 -7.32 6.11 4.65
CA MET A 201 -8.16 5.80 5.81
C MET A 201 -9.46 5.06 5.46
N ASN A 202 -9.75 4.83 4.20
CA ASN A 202 -10.91 4.07 3.77
C ASN A 202 -10.64 2.56 3.90
N MET A 203 -10.92 1.99 5.09
CA MET A 203 -10.67 0.58 5.38
C MET A 203 -11.38 -0.38 4.44
N THR A 204 -12.59 -0.04 3.98
CA THR A 204 -13.33 -0.88 3.02
C THR A 204 -12.56 -1.01 1.72
N PHE A 205 -12.04 0.11 1.21
CA PHE A 205 -11.26 0.13 -0.03
C PHE A 205 -9.91 -0.60 0.13
N VAL A 206 -9.24 -0.43 1.27
CA VAL A 206 -8.01 -1.15 1.61
C VAL A 206 -8.24 -2.66 1.59
N VAL A 207 -9.33 -3.15 2.19
CA VAL A 207 -9.67 -4.58 2.22
C VAL A 207 -10.00 -5.10 0.82
N ILE A 208 -10.81 -4.39 0.04
CA ILE A 208 -11.15 -4.78 -1.34
C ILE A 208 -9.89 -4.88 -2.20
N LEU A 209 -9.01 -3.88 -2.12
CA LEU A 209 -7.76 -3.86 -2.88
C LEU A 209 -6.81 -4.99 -2.45
N THR A 210 -6.73 -5.26 -1.14
CA THR A 210 -5.93 -6.38 -0.60
C THR A 210 -6.43 -7.72 -1.15
N LEU A 211 -7.74 -7.95 -1.09
CA LEU A 211 -8.35 -9.18 -1.61
C LEU A 211 -8.12 -9.32 -3.11
N PHE A 212 -8.27 -8.22 -3.86
CA PHE A 212 -8.01 -8.23 -5.30
C PHE A 212 -6.56 -8.64 -5.62
N VAL A 213 -5.56 -7.99 -4.99
CA VAL A 213 -4.15 -8.31 -5.20
C VAL A 213 -3.83 -9.75 -4.75
N LEU A 214 -4.44 -10.21 -3.67
CA LEU A 214 -4.27 -11.58 -3.18
C LEU A 214 -4.83 -12.59 -4.17
N LEU A 215 -6.03 -12.37 -4.69
CA LEU A 215 -6.65 -13.21 -5.73
C LEU A 215 -5.79 -13.23 -6.99
N GLU A 216 -5.32 -12.06 -7.45
CA GLU A 216 -4.46 -11.96 -8.63
C GLU A 216 -3.18 -12.81 -8.51
N LYS A 217 -2.63 -12.94 -7.29
CA LYS A 217 -1.41 -13.71 -7.03
C LYS A 217 -1.64 -15.18 -6.73
N LEU A 218 -2.72 -15.52 -6.05
CA LEU A 218 -2.98 -16.90 -5.60
C LEU A 218 -3.63 -17.75 -6.68
N LEU A 219 -4.38 -17.16 -7.62
CA LEU A 219 -5.03 -17.92 -8.65
C LEU A 219 -4.01 -18.49 -9.64
N PRO A 220 -3.83 -19.81 -9.69
CA PRO A 220 -3.02 -20.44 -10.72
C PRO A 220 -3.69 -20.22 -12.07
N VAL A 221 -2.91 -19.91 -13.10
CA VAL A 221 -3.40 -19.88 -14.48
C VAL A 221 -3.19 -21.27 -15.08
N PRO A 222 -4.25 -22.06 -15.28
CA PRO A 222 -4.12 -23.34 -15.97
C PRO A 222 -3.80 -23.09 -17.45
N ASP A 223 -2.88 -23.84 -18.00
CA ASP A 223 -2.41 -23.70 -19.40
C ASP A 223 -3.57 -23.73 -20.43
N SER A 224 -4.65 -24.44 -20.13
CA SER A 224 -5.83 -24.56 -21.00
C SER A 224 -6.84 -23.40 -20.89
N MET A 225 -6.78 -22.57 -19.83
CA MET A 225 -7.71 -21.45 -19.58
C MET A 225 -7.01 -20.09 -19.52
N GLU A 226 -5.74 -20.03 -19.88
CA GLU A 226 -4.89 -18.83 -19.82
C GLU A 226 -5.56 -17.59 -20.45
N SER A 227 -6.23 -17.77 -21.58
CA SER A 227 -6.83 -16.65 -22.30
C SER A 227 -8.04 -16.04 -21.57
N LEU A 228 -8.88 -16.83 -20.91
CA LEU A 228 -10.10 -16.32 -20.25
C LEU A 228 -9.78 -15.75 -18.86
N TYR A 229 -8.97 -16.43 -18.06
CA TYR A 229 -8.53 -15.93 -16.75
C TYR A 229 -7.71 -14.66 -16.86
N PHE A 230 -6.79 -14.61 -17.81
CA PHE A 230 -6.02 -13.41 -18.11
C PHE A 230 -6.93 -12.23 -18.48
N LYS A 231 -7.93 -12.47 -19.34
CA LYS A 231 -8.88 -11.43 -19.73
C LYS A 231 -9.72 -10.95 -18.54
N VAL A 232 -10.22 -11.84 -17.71
CA VAL A 232 -11.10 -11.46 -16.59
C VAL A 232 -10.33 -10.76 -15.48
N ILE A 233 -9.18 -11.30 -15.07
CA ILE A 233 -8.44 -10.79 -13.89
C ILE A 233 -7.60 -9.55 -14.23
N THR A 234 -7.12 -9.44 -15.45
CA THR A 234 -6.23 -8.32 -15.86
C THR A 234 -6.99 -7.26 -16.65
N ILE A 235 -7.77 -7.66 -17.65
CA ILE A 235 -8.43 -6.73 -18.59
C ILE A 235 -9.61 -6.02 -17.93
N VAL A 236 -10.49 -6.75 -17.25
CA VAL A 236 -11.69 -6.15 -16.65
C VAL A 236 -11.35 -5.08 -15.61
N PRO A 237 -10.47 -5.32 -14.60
CA PRO A 237 -10.11 -4.28 -13.66
C PRO A 237 -9.38 -3.10 -14.32
N GLY A 238 -8.53 -3.35 -15.32
CA GLY A 238 -7.86 -2.29 -16.06
C GLY A 238 -8.84 -1.37 -16.78
N ILE A 239 -9.84 -1.92 -17.47
CA ILE A 239 -10.90 -1.13 -18.12
C ILE A 239 -11.73 -0.38 -17.09
N LEU A 240 -12.12 -1.01 -15.98
CA LEU A 240 -12.87 -0.36 -14.91
C LEU A 240 -12.13 0.83 -14.31
N LEU A 241 -10.83 0.70 -14.08
CA LEU A 241 -10.00 1.79 -13.55
C LEU A 241 -9.92 2.95 -14.55
N ILE A 242 -9.74 2.67 -15.84
CA ILE A 242 -9.71 3.71 -16.88
C ILE A 242 -11.08 4.39 -16.98
N ALA A 243 -12.17 3.63 -17.04
CA ALA A 243 -13.52 4.18 -17.10
C ALA A 243 -13.82 5.05 -15.88
N TRP A 244 -13.42 4.60 -14.69
CA TRP A 244 -13.56 5.39 -13.47
C TRP A 244 -12.69 6.65 -13.51
N GLY A 245 -11.44 6.57 -13.99
CA GLY A 245 -10.58 7.73 -14.17
C GLY A 245 -11.16 8.77 -15.16
N VAL A 246 -11.71 8.30 -16.28
CA VAL A 246 -12.35 9.17 -17.29
C VAL A 246 -13.62 9.83 -16.72
N SER A 247 -14.38 9.16 -15.86
CA SER A 247 -15.57 9.77 -15.23
C SER A 247 -15.25 10.97 -14.33
N PHE A 248 -14.02 11.14 -13.90
CA PHE A 248 -13.56 12.34 -13.17
C PHE A 248 -13.21 13.51 -14.10
N LEU A 249 -13.07 13.27 -15.40
CA LEU A 249 -12.73 14.31 -16.40
C LEU A 249 -13.95 14.88 -17.11
N ILE A 250 -15.10 14.18 -17.04
CA ILE A 250 -16.38 14.57 -17.62
C ILE A 250 -17.24 15.23 -16.56
#